data_c4b86c10683991bcebbfe9dbe9495351
#
_entry.id   c4b86c10683991bcebbfe9dbe9495351
#
_cell.length_a   1.000
_cell.length_b   1.000
_cell.length_c   1.000
_cell.angle_alpha   90.00
_cell.angle_beta   90.00
_cell.angle_gamma   90.00
#
_symmetry.space_group_name_H-M   'P 1'
#
loop_
_entity.id
_entity.type
_entity.pdbx_description
1 polymer ?
#
loop_
_entity_poly.entity_id
_entity_poly.type
_entity_poly.pdbx_seq_one_letter_code
_entity_poly.pdbx_strand_id
1 'polypeptide(L)'
;MLVYKYRKGDDETFDRDLNSIKNNLFFAPKYDLLNDPCETLVCTDKFNQQTKAISFLLGKNKEEQISDVQKAVNELFHVKKKIFGIYSLSKIYNDELLWAHYANSHKGFCIEFDLEKLLEYENQFGLYSFDVVYKESPPNYTIKDINSKGNLLIQIIAGYKSKRWEYEKEFRIVTDFAGSTPYQFNAVKGIYFGVNMPEEQKLKMIETLKGRGIQFYEMNQIPKTYKFERIPINDLTTEFYDYFKIIPNEVSKIG
;
A
#
# COMPACT_ATOMS: atom_id res chain seq x y z
N MET A 1 14.64 -1.82 -1.56
CA MET A 1 13.72 -2.58 -2.45
C MET A 1 12.79 -1.60 -3.15
N LEU A 2 12.50 -1.82 -4.47
CA LEU A 2 11.53 -0.98 -5.18
C LEU A 2 10.11 -1.55 -5.03
N VAL A 3 9.14 -0.65 -4.86
CA VAL A 3 7.72 -0.94 -4.82
C VAL A 3 6.94 0.08 -5.64
N TYR A 4 5.74 -0.28 -6.10
CA TYR A 4 5.03 0.45 -7.13
C TYR A 4 3.59 0.77 -6.71
N LYS A 5 3.15 2.00 -6.95
CA LYS A 5 1.77 2.44 -6.72
C LYS A 5 1.12 2.89 -8.01
N TYR A 6 0.14 2.13 -8.46
CA TYR A 6 -0.70 2.51 -9.60
C TYR A 6 -1.74 3.55 -9.20
N ARG A 7 -1.99 4.50 -10.09
CA ARG A 7 -2.93 5.61 -9.88
C ARG A 7 -3.76 5.83 -11.13
N LYS A 8 -5.04 6.11 -10.94
CA LYS A 8 -6.00 6.25 -12.05
C LYS A 8 -5.65 7.40 -12.98
N GLY A 9 -5.19 8.55 -12.46
CA GLY A 9 -4.90 9.73 -13.27
C GLY A 9 -6.12 10.29 -14.00
N ASP A 10 -7.33 10.03 -13.50
CA ASP A 10 -8.56 10.65 -14.00
C ASP A 10 -8.70 12.10 -13.50
N ASP A 11 -9.58 12.87 -14.13
CA ASP A 11 -9.74 14.30 -13.83
C ASP A 11 -10.07 14.58 -12.37
N GLU A 12 -10.75 13.65 -11.68
CA GLU A 12 -11.11 13.80 -10.28
C GLU A 12 -9.93 13.56 -9.32
N THR A 13 -8.99 12.69 -9.71
CA THR A 13 -7.95 12.20 -8.81
C THR A 13 -6.55 12.68 -9.19
N PHE A 14 -6.32 13.10 -10.42
CA PHE A 14 -4.99 13.45 -10.94
C PHE A 14 -4.30 14.53 -10.11
N ASP A 15 -4.95 15.68 -9.93
CA ASP A 15 -4.37 16.82 -9.21
C ASP A 15 -4.14 16.51 -7.73
N ARG A 16 -5.05 15.76 -7.10
CA ARG A 16 -4.87 15.28 -5.74
C ARG A 16 -3.63 14.38 -5.61
N ASP A 17 -3.49 13.43 -6.53
CA ASP A 17 -2.39 12.47 -6.51
C ASP A 17 -1.05 13.15 -6.81
N LEU A 18 -1.03 14.08 -7.78
CA LEU A 18 0.14 14.92 -8.07
C LEU A 18 0.55 15.79 -6.88
N ASN A 19 -0.40 16.43 -6.21
CA ASN A 19 -0.15 17.20 -5.00
C ASN A 19 0.36 16.33 -3.85
N SER A 20 -0.12 15.11 -3.72
CA SER A 20 0.40 14.16 -2.72
C SER A 20 1.87 13.83 -2.96
N ILE A 21 2.27 13.58 -4.22
CA ILE A 21 3.67 13.37 -4.59
C ILE A 21 4.50 14.63 -4.30
N LYS A 22 4.01 15.80 -4.72
CA LYS A 22 4.68 17.09 -4.50
C LYS A 22 4.97 17.36 -3.03
N ASN A 23 4.04 17.01 -2.14
CA ASN A 23 4.13 17.25 -0.70
C ASN A 23 4.72 16.05 0.08
N ASN A 24 5.22 15.02 -0.59
CA ASN A 24 5.79 13.82 0.02
C ASN A 24 4.81 13.11 0.97
N LEU A 25 3.56 12.96 0.56
CA LEU A 25 2.51 12.30 1.33
C LEU A 25 1.97 11.09 0.57
N PHE A 26 1.73 10.00 1.28
CA PHE A 26 0.84 8.96 0.79
C PHE A 26 -0.45 8.93 1.62
N PHE A 27 -1.55 8.56 1.00
CA PHE A 27 -2.83 8.41 1.68
C PHE A 27 -3.15 6.92 1.84
N ALA A 28 -3.26 6.46 3.08
CA ALA A 28 -3.67 5.11 3.44
C ALA A 28 -5.19 5.10 3.74
N PRO A 29 -6.05 4.60 2.82
CA PRO A 29 -7.49 4.53 3.02
C PRO A 29 -7.85 3.48 4.07
N LYS A 30 -9.08 3.58 4.62
CA LYS A 30 -9.69 2.51 5.40
C LYS A 30 -9.98 1.29 4.52
N TYR A 31 -10.14 0.13 5.15
CA TYR A 31 -10.38 -1.14 4.44
C TYR A 31 -11.63 -1.13 3.55
N ASP A 32 -12.68 -0.40 3.93
CA ASP A 32 -13.95 -0.30 3.21
C ASP A 32 -13.87 0.57 1.94
N LEU A 33 -12.75 1.25 1.72
CA LEU A 33 -12.44 1.99 0.50
C LEU A 33 -11.51 1.19 -0.45
N LEU A 34 -11.16 -0.05 -0.09
CA LEU A 34 -10.41 -0.95 -0.95
C LEU A 34 -11.34 -1.67 -1.94
N ASN A 35 -10.77 -2.17 -3.05
CA ASN A 35 -11.56 -2.77 -4.13
C ASN A 35 -12.19 -4.12 -3.78
N ASP A 36 -11.53 -4.91 -2.92
CA ASP A 36 -11.99 -6.24 -2.55
C ASP A 36 -12.83 -6.17 -1.27
N PRO A 37 -14.12 -6.49 -1.31
CA PRO A 37 -14.98 -6.52 -0.12
C PRO A 37 -14.55 -7.59 0.90
N CYS A 38 -13.70 -8.53 0.50
CA CYS A 38 -13.14 -9.57 1.37
C CYS A 38 -11.86 -9.12 2.11
N GLU A 39 -11.50 -7.84 2.03
CA GLU A 39 -10.34 -7.31 2.75
C GLU A 39 -10.52 -7.41 4.27
N THR A 40 -9.43 -7.66 4.98
CA THR A 40 -9.38 -7.75 6.45
C THR A 40 -10.28 -8.81 7.07
N LEU A 41 -10.61 -9.87 6.34
CA LEU A 41 -11.33 -11.01 6.90
C LEU A 41 -10.41 -11.85 7.78
N VAL A 42 -10.86 -12.13 9.02
CA VAL A 42 -10.19 -13.04 9.96
C VAL A 42 -11.23 -14.04 10.48
N CYS A 43 -10.93 -15.32 10.41
CA CYS A 43 -11.79 -16.36 10.96
C CYS A 43 -11.38 -16.66 12.41
N THR A 44 -12.32 -16.56 13.35
CA THR A 44 -12.10 -16.85 14.78
C THR A 44 -12.68 -18.19 15.23
N ASP A 45 -13.22 -19.00 14.34
CA ASP A 45 -13.89 -20.26 14.69
C ASP A 45 -12.97 -21.24 15.40
N LYS A 46 -11.72 -21.39 14.91
CA LYS A 46 -10.73 -22.25 15.59
C LYS A 46 -10.37 -21.76 16.98
N PHE A 47 -10.23 -20.44 17.16
CA PHE A 47 -10.00 -19.83 18.46
C PHE A 47 -11.16 -20.12 19.42
N ASN A 48 -12.39 -19.95 18.95
CA ASN A 48 -13.60 -20.21 19.74
C ASN A 48 -13.72 -21.71 20.12
N GLN A 49 -13.41 -22.63 19.21
CA GLN A 49 -13.39 -24.07 19.49
C GLN A 49 -12.30 -24.44 20.51
N GLN A 50 -11.08 -23.93 20.34
CA GLN A 50 -9.97 -24.20 21.24
C GLN A 50 -10.23 -23.67 22.66
N THR A 51 -10.76 -22.45 22.77
CA THR A 51 -11.09 -21.85 24.07
C THR A 51 -12.23 -22.57 24.78
N LYS A 52 -13.26 -23.05 24.05
CA LYS A 52 -14.31 -23.91 24.59
C LYS A 52 -13.76 -25.23 25.11
N ALA A 53 -12.84 -25.86 24.39
CA ALA A 53 -12.21 -27.10 24.85
C ALA A 53 -11.43 -26.89 26.16
N ILE A 54 -10.73 -25.79 26.30
CA ILE A 54 -10.03 -25.39 27.53
C ILE A 54 -11.03 -25.17 28.67
N SER A 55 -12.16 -24.47 28.41
CA SER A 55 -13.22 -24.26 29.39
C SER A 55 -13.71 -25.58 29.95
N PHE A 56 -13.97 -26.54 29.08
CA PHE A 56 -14.44 -27.87 29.50
C PHE A 56 -13.44 -28.58 30.44
N LEU A 57 -12.14 -28.44 30.17
CA LEU A 57 -11.07 -29.02 31.02
C LEU A 57 -10.89 -28.29 32.35
N LEU A 58 -11.16 -26.98 32.40
CA LEU A 58 -10.98 -26.14 33.61
C LEU A 58 -12.23 -26.11 34.50
N GLY A 59 -13.35 -26.66 34.07
CA GLY A 59 -14.61 -26.73 34.81
C GLY A 59 -15.58 -25.59 34.52
N LYS A 60 -16.87 -25.81 34.81
CA LYS A 60 -18.00 -24.93 34.45
C LYS A 60 -17.86 -23.46 34.89
N ASN A 61 -17.14 -23.19 35.96
CA ASN A 61 -16.95 -21.81 36.48
C ASN A 61 -16.12 -20.89 35.57
N LYS A 62 -15.56 -21.39 34.48
CA LYS A 62 -14.74 -20.63 33.52
C LYS A 62 -15.42 -20.30 32.20
N GLU A 63 -16.65 -20.75 31.98
CA GLU A 63 -17.37 -20.54 30.71
C GLU A 63 -17.61 -19.06 30.41
N GLU A 64 -18.04 -18.29 31.43
CA GLU A 64 -18.29 -16.84 31.29
C GLU A 64 -17.00 -16.08 30.93
N GLN A 65 -15.90 -16.35 31.66
CA GLN A 65 -14.61 -15.72 31.41
C GLN A 65 -14.08 -15.98 30.00
N ILE A 66 -14.29 -17.21 29.49
CA ILE A 66 -13.87 -17.58 28.14
C ILE A 66 -14.76 -16.90 27.10
N SER A 67 -16.07 -16.81 27.34
CA SER A 67 -16.98 -16.04 26.48
C SER A 67 -16.55 -14.58 26.37
N ASP A 68 -16.13 -13.96 27.46
CA ASP A 68 -15.69 -12.56 27.48
C ASP A 68 -14.36 -12.39 26.72
N VAL A 69 -13.43 -13.33 26.84
CA VAL A 69 -12.21 -13.34 26.01
C VAL A 69 -12.52 -13.46 24.52
N GLN A 70 -13.46 -14.33 24.14
CA GLN A 70 -13.89 -14.47 22.74
C GLN A 70 -14.52 -13.17 22.19
N LYS A 71 -15.39 -12.53 22.99
CA LYS A 71 -15.96 -11.23 22.64
C LYS A 71 -14.90 -10.16 22.49
N ALA A 72 -13.95 -10.07 23.43
CA ALA A 72 -12.87 -9.10 23.40
C ALA A 72 -11.97 -9.26 22.17
N VAL A 73 -11.65 -10.49 21.75
CA VAL A 73 -10.88 -10.76 20.52
C VAL A 73 -11.65 -10.32 19.27
N ASN A 74 -12.93 -10.64 19.19
CA ASN A 74 -13.75 -10.23 18.04
C ASN A 74 -13.89 -8.70 17.97
N GLU A 75 -14.07 -8.03 19.11
CA GLU A 75 -14.13 -6.58 19.19
C GLU A 75 -12.79 -5.94 18.81
N LEU A 76 -11.67 -6.50 19.24
CA LEU A 76 -10.34 -6.03 18.85
C LEU A 76 -10.20 -6.01 17.31
N PHE A 77 -10.55 -7.10 16.61
CA PHE A 77 -10.49 -7.14 15.15
C PHE A 77 -11.45 -6.15 14.51
N HIS A 78 -12.67 -6.02 15.04
CA HIS A 78 -13.67 -5.08 14.53
C HIS A 78 -13.20 -3.62 14.65
N VAL A 79 -12.67 -3.25 15.80
CA VAL A 79 -12.16 -1.90 16.06
C VAL A 79 -10.92 -1.60 15.21
N LYS A 80 -9.94 -2.52 15.25
CA LYS A 80 -8.66 -2.31 14.53
C LYS A 80 -8.86 -2.12 13.03
N LYS A 81 -9.64 -2.98 12.36
CA LYS A 81 -9.89 -2.83 10.91
C LYS A 81 -10.57 -1.51 10.52
N LYS A 82 -11.38 -0.91 11.42
CA LYS A 82 -12.05 0.38 11.16
C LYS A 82 -11.14 1.59 11.29
N ILE A 83 -10.03 1.44 12.01
CA ILE A 83 -9.12 2.54 12.34
C ILE A 83 -7.94 2.57 11.37
N PHE A 84 -7.41 1.41 11.01
CA PHE A 84 -6.23 1.28 10.17
C PHE A 84 -6.38 1.95 8.80
N GLY A 85 -5.26 2.55 8.35
CA GLY A 85 -5.06 2.86 6.96
C GLY A 85 -4.26 1.76 6.28
N ILE A 86 -4.61 1.42 5.05
CA ILE A 86 -3.93 0.38 4.25
C ILE A 86 -3.43 1.02 2.95
N TYR A 87 -2.12 1.12 2.79
CA TYR A 87 -1.48 1.58 1.57
C TYR A 87 -0.94 0.39 0.79
N SER A 88 -1.69 -0.04 -0.22
CA SER A 88 -1.36 -1.17 -1.08
C SER A 88 -0.39 -0.76 -2.18
N LEU A 89 0.69 -1.49 -2.30
CA LEU A 89 1.76 -1.35 -3.30
C LEU A 89 1.91 -2.66 -4.05
N SER A 90 2.48 -2.64 -5.25
CA SER A 90 2.90 -3.84 -5.96
C SER A 90 4.43 -3.95 -5.97
N LYS A 91 4.95 -5.17 -6.15
CA LYS A 91 6.39 -5.39 -6.40
C LYS A 91 6.74 -5.41 -7.90
N ILE A 92 5.76 -5.16 -8.77
CA ILE A 92 5.93 -5.16 -10.23
C ILE A 92 5.25 -3.94 -10.84
N TYR A 93 5.82 -3.44 -11.96
CA TYR A 93 5.33 -2.24 -12.67
C TYR A 93 4.76 -2.54 -14.07
N ASN A 94 4.91 -3.75 -14.57
CA ASN A 94 4.66 -4.10 -15.98
C ASN A 94 3.57 -5.15 -16.20
N ASP A 95 2.70 -5.35 -15.21
CA ASP A 95 1.57 -6.29 -15.31
C ASP A 95 0.36 -5.61 -15.97
N GLU A 96 -0.18 -6.21 -17.03
CA GLU A 96 -1.29 -5.67 -17.80
C GLU A 96 -2.59 -5.55 -16.99
N LEU A 97 -2.84 -6.46 -16.06
CA LEU A 97 -4.04 -6.42 -15.22
C LEU A 97 -3.97 -5.29 -14.19
N LEU A 98 -2.79 -5.03 -13.64
CA LEU A 98 -2.60 -3.90 -12.73
C LEU A 98 -2.80 -2.57 -13.43
N TRP A 99 -2.29 -2.42 -14.65
CA TRP A 99 -2.52 -1.22 -15.46
C TRP A 99 -3.99 -1.06 -15.85
N ALA A 100 -4.67 -2.16 -16.18
CA ALA A 100 -6.10 -2.13 -16.51
C ALA A 100 -6.96 -1.74 -15.30
N HIS A 101 -6.73 -2.37 -14.14
CA HIS A 101 -7.59 -2.20 -12.96
C HIS A 101 -7.30 -0.93 -12.16
N TYR A 102 -6.02 -0.56 -12.01
CA TYR A 102 -5.60 0.48 -11.07
C TYR A 102 -5.08 1.76 -11.73
N ALA A 103 -4.83 1.73 -13.05
CA ALA A 103 -4.38 2.89 -13.81
C ALA A 103 -5.37 3.28 -14.92
N ASN A 104 -6.67 3.21 -14.63
CA ASN A 104 -7.74 3.68 -15.53
C ASN A 104 -7.58 3.17 -16.96
N SER A 105 -7.47 1.84 -17.14
CA SER A 105 -7.25 1.21 -18.46
C SER A 105 -6.04 1.80 -19.20
N HIS A 106 -4.89 1.86 -18.52
CA HIS A 106 -3.62 2.41 -19.04
C HIS A 106 -3.60 3.92 -19.31
N LYS A 107 -4.60 4.68 -18.85
CA LYS A 107 -4.63 6.16 -18.95
C LYS A 107 -4.01 6.87 -17.76
N GLY A 108 -3.73 6.15 -16.68
CA GLY A 108 -3.13 6.66 -15.46
C GLY A 108 -1.61 6.51 -15.44
N PHE A 109 -1.05 6.48 -14.25
CA PHE A 109 0.38 6.40 -14.03
C PHE A 109 0.74 5.45 -12.87
N CYS A 110 2.03 5.10 -12.79
CA CYS A 110 2.55 4.29 -11.69
C CYS A 110 3.77 5.00 -11.07
N ILE A 111 3.83 5.00 -9.74
CA ILE A 111 4.89 5.63 -8.96
C ILE A 111 5.83 4.53 -8.47
N GLU A 112 7.13 4.66 -8.73
CA GLU A 112 8.17 3.81 -8.17
C GLU A 112 8.72 4.44 -6.89
N PHE A 113 8.69 3.69 -5.80
CA PHE A 113 9.24 4.10 -4.52
C PHE A 113 10.43 3.24 -4.10
N ASP A 114 11.41 3.87 -3.48
CA ASP A 114 12.35 3.19 -2.62
C ASP A 114 11.69 2.91 -1.27
N LEU A 115 11.51 1.63 -0.94
CA LEU A 115 10.79 1.22 0.25
C LEU A 115 11.46 1.70 1.55
N GLU A 116 12.78 1.69 1.63
CA GLU A 116 13.50 2.15 2.82
C GLU A 116 13.21 3.63 3.10
N LYS A 117 13.22 4.44 2.05
CA LYS A 117 12.89 5.87 2.14
C LYS A 117 11.41 6.14 2.39
N LEU A 118 10.56 5.26 1.90
CA LEU A 118 9.10 5.33 2.14
C LEU A 118 8.76 5.03 3.60
N LEU A 119 9.52 4.15 4.26
CA LEU A 119 9.34 3.72 5.65
C LEU A 119 10.20 4.47 6.67
N GLU A 120 10.99 5.45 6.28
CA GLU A 120 11.97 6.10 7.15
C GLU A 120 11.35 6.70 8.43
N TYR A 121 10.06 7.04 8.39
CA TYR A 121 9.31 7.57 9.53
C TYR A 121 8.45 6.52 10.24
N GLU A 122 8.70 5.22 10.04
CA GLU A 122 7.85 4.14 10.58
C GLU A 122 7.63 4.22 12.10
N ASN A 123 8.69 4.55 12.86
CA ASN A 123 8.61 4.66 14.31
C ASN A 123 7.81 5.88 14.80
N GLN A 124 7.68 6.93 13.98
CA GLN A 124 6.94 8.14 14.35
C GLN A 124 5.45 8.02 14.06
N PHE A 125 5.07 7.24 13.03
CA PHE A 125 3.71 7.16 12.52
C PHE A 125 3.05 5.80 12.69
N GLY A 126 3.70 4.87 13.42
CA GLY A 126 3.15 3.53 13.65
C GLY A 126 2.90 2.80 12.33
N LEU A 127 3.95 2.63 11.51
CA LEU A 127 3.85 1.93 10.25
C LEU A 127 4.20 0.45 10.44
N TYR A 128 3.39 -0.41 9.86
CA TYR A 128 3.62 -1.85 9.75
C TYR A 128 3.74 -2.21 8.29
N SER A 129 4.69 -3.06 7.92
CA SER A 129 4.90 -3.39 6.53
C SER A 129 5.17 -4.87 6.32
N PHE A 130 4.56 -5.46 5.28
CA PHE A 130 4.68 -6.89 4.98
C PHE A 130 4.21 -7.23 3.58
N ASP A 131 4.70 -8.37 3.09
CA ASP A 131 4.15 -9.01 1.90
C ASP A 131 2.75 -9.57 2.18
N VAL A 132 1.83 -9.42 1.23
CA VAL A 132 0.51 -10.05 1.30
C VAL A 132 0.63 -11.56 1.11
N VAL A 133 -0.06 -12.30 1.98
CA VAL A 133 -0.15 -13.76 1.93
C VAL A 133 -1.43 -14.16 1.21
N TYR A 134 -1.29 -14.82 0.06
CA TYR A 134 -2.42 -15.25 -0.75
C TYR A 134 -2.89 -16.65 -0.36
N LYS A 135 -4.18 -16.80 -0.07
CA LYS A 135 -4.81 -18.05 0.39
C LYS A 135 -6.18 -18.24 -0.25
N GLU A 136 -6.63 -19.51 -0.29
CA GLU A 136 -8.00 -19.85 -0.71
C GLU A 136 -9.05 -19.48 0.36
N SER A 137 -8.63 -19.32 1.61
CA SER A 137 -9.51 -18.95 2.72
C SER A 137 -8.85 -17.94 3.65
N PRO A 138 -9.63 -17.11 4.36
CA PRO A 138 -9.12 -16.19 5.35
C PRO A 138 -8.26 -16.86 6.42
N PRO A 139 -7.33 -16.13 7.05
CA PRO A 139 -6.52 -16.67 8.13
C PRO A 139 -7.40 -17.06 9.32
N ASN A 140 -7.07 -18.17 9.97
CA ASN A 140 -7.68 -18.56 11.22
C ASN A 140 -6.85 -18.01 12.38
N TYR A 141 -7.47 -17.19 13.20
CA TYR A 141 -6.91 -16.83 14.51
C TYR A 141 -7.04 -18.00 15.46
N THR A 142 -6.00 -18.24 16.25
CA THR A 142 -5.90 -19.39 17.18
C THR A 142 -5.37 -18.94 18.54
N ILE A 143 -5.43 -19.82 19.54
CA ILE A 143 -4.84 -19.54 20.87
C ILE A 143 -3.35 -19.20 20.78
N LYS A 144 -2.62 -19.77 19.83
CA LYS A 144 -1.19 -19.48 19.63
C LYS A 144 -0.95 -18.03 19.26
N ASP A 145 -1.93 -17.38 18.64
CA ASP A 145 -1.84 -16.01 18.13
C ASP A 145 -2.19 -14.96 19.21
N ILE A 146 -2.66 -15.37 20.41
CA ILE A 146 -3.02 -14.44 21.51
C ILE A 146 -1.87 -13.48 21.86
N ASN A 147 -0.64 -13.97 21.80
CA ASN A 147 0.54 -13.18 22.12
C ASN A 147 1.14 -12.44 20.90
N SER A 148 0.48 -12.51 19.73
CA SER A 148 0.92 -11.80 18.55
C SER A 148 0.81 -10.30 18.75
N LYS A 149 1.90 -9.56 18.48
CA LYS A 149 2.00 -8.11 18.64
C LYS A 149 2.65 -7.49 17.40
N GLY A 150 2.52 -6.18 17.27
CA GLY A 150 3.17 -5.40 16.21
C GLY A 150 2.83 -5.95 14.82
N ASN A 151 3.83 -6.07 13.96
CA ASN A 151 3.68 -6.52 12.58
C ASN A 151 2.89 -7.83 12.43
N LEU A 152 3.11 -8.81 13.31
CA LEU A 152 2.45 -10.12 13.21
C LEU A 152 0.94 -10.02 13.39
N LEU A 153 0.48 -9.28 14.43
CA LEU A 153 -0.95 -9.08 14.66
C LEU A 153 -1.61 -8.30 13.50
N ILE A 154 -0.95 -7.25 13.04
CA ILE A 154 -1.45 -6.43 11.94
C ILE A 154 -1.49 -7.23 10.63
N GLN A 155 -0.49 -8.09 10.39
CA GLN A 155 -0.48 -8.98 9.23
C GLN A 155 -1.63 -10.01 9.28
N ILE A 156 -1.98 -10.55 10.46
CA ILE A 156 -3.16 -11.42 10.60
C ILE A 156 -4.43 -10.68 10.18
N ILE A 157 -4.56 -9.40 10.53
CA ILE A 157 -5.76 -8.60 10.25
C ILE A 157 -5.80 -8.12 8.79
N ALA A 158 -4.68 -7.62 8.27
CA ALA A 158 -4.64 -6.87 7.02
C ALA A 158 -3.65 -7.44 5.98
N GLY A 159 -3.00 -8.57 6.24
CA GLY A 159 -1.96 -9.12 5.38
C GLY A 159 -2.38 -10.33 4.55
N TYR A 160 -3.66 -10.69 4.53
CA TYR A 160 -4.15 -11.83 3.76
C TYR A 160 -5.11 -11.38 2.67
N LYS A 161 -5.04 -12.06 1.51
CA LYS A 161 -5.90 -11.81 0.36
C LYS A 161 -6.24 -13.12 -0.35
N SER A 162 -7.36 -13.13 -1.08
CA SER A 162 -7.74 -14.29 -1.92
C SER A 162 -6.64 -14.59 -2.94
N LYS A 163 -6.34 -15.86 -3.16
CA LYS A 163 -5.33 -16.33 -4.11
C LYS A 163 -5.56 -15.82 -5.53
N ARG A 164 -6.78 -15.48 -5.90
CA ARG A 164 -7.11 -14.90 -7.21
C ARG A 164 -6.40 -13.56 -7.48
N TRP A 165 -5.98 -12.84 -6.42
CA TRP A 165 -5.26 -11.58 -6.50
C TRP A 165 -3.73 -11.75 -6.47
N GLU A 166 -3.20 -12.98 -6.52
CA GLU A 166 -1.76 -13.25 -6.40
C GLU A 166 -0.90 -12.58 -7.50
N TYR A 167 -1.50 -12.27 -8.65
CA TYR A 167 -0.84 -11.53 -9.73
C TYR A 167 -0.44 -10.11 -9.32
N GLU A 168 -1.10 -9.51 -8.30
CA GLU A 168 -0.77 -8.16 -7.83
C GLU A 168 0.60 -8.07 -7.17
N LYS A 169 1.15 -9.19 -6.66
CA LYS A 169 2.41 -9.22 -5.92
C LYS A 169 2.46 -8.12 -4.86
N GLU A 170 1.35 -8.03 -4.10
CA GLU A 170 1.08 -6.89 -3.23
C GLU A 170 2.03 -6.85 -2.03
N PHE A 171 2.51 -5.66 -1.71
CA PHE A 171 3.19 -5.28 -0.48
C PHE A 171 2.35 -4.22 0.21
N ARG A 172 2.11 -4.35 1.51
CA ARG A 172 1.29 -3.39 2.27
C ARG A 172 2.10 -2.61 3.27
N ILE A 173 1.78 -1.32 3.37
CA ILE A 173 2.07 -0.48 4.52
C ILE A 173 0.75 -0.22 5.21
N VAL A 174 0.67 -0.58 6.50
CA VAL A 174 -0.50 -0.34 7.33
C VAL A 174 -0.15 0.71 8.38
N THR A 175 -0.99 1.73 8.49
CA THR A 175 -0.83 2.82 9.46
C THR A 175 -1.80 2.63 10.62
N ASP A 176 -1.44 3.08 11.83
CA ASP A 176 -2.32 3.01 13.01
C ASP A 176 -3.65 3.72 12.79
N PHE A 177 -3.66 4.77 11.95
CA PHE A 177 -4.85 5.53 11.59
C PHE A 177 -4.90 5.75 10.08
N ALA A 178 -6.09 5.62 9.49
CA ALA A 178 -6.29 5.98 8.09
C ALA A 178 -6.02 7.47 7.86
N GLY A 179 -5.40 7.81 6.74
CA GLY A 179 -5.11 9.20 6.40
C GLY A 179 -3.80 9.41 5.65
N SER A 180 -3.36 10.66 5.63
CA SER A 180 -2.10 11.06 4.98
C SER A 180 -0.91 10.84 5.91
N THR A 181 0.14 10.25 5.37
CA THR A 181 1.38 9.94 6.08
C THR A 181 2.56 10.48 5.26
N PRO A 182 3.50 11.21 5.88
CA PRO A 182 4.67 11.71 5.18
C PRO A 182 5.69 10.62 4.89
N TYR A 183 6.49 10.85 3.85
CA TYR A 183 7.64 10.03 3.51
C TYR A 183 8.84 10.90 3.13
N GLN A 184 10.03 10.30 3.10
CA GLN A 184 11.24 11.00 2.71
C GLN A 184 11.14 11.55 1.28
N PHE A 185 11.59 12.77 1.10
CA PHE A 185 11.55 13.53 -0.15
C PHE A 185 12.10 12.73 -1.36
N ASN A 186 13.15 11.95 -1.18
CA ASN A 186 13.79 11.15 -2.22
C ASN A 186 13.27 9.70 -2.29
N ALA A 187 12.10 9.42 -1.69
CA ALA A 187 11.50 8.09 -1.76
C ALA A 187 10.96 7.77 -3.17
N VAL A 188 10.43 8.76 -3.89
CA VAL A 188 9.99 8.60 -5.27
C VAL A 188 11.20 8.53 -6.20
N LYS A 189 11.37 7.41 -6.90
CA LYS A 189 12.48 7.17 -7.84
C LYS A 189 12.06 7.33 -9.30
N GLY A 190 10.82 6.98 -9.61
CA GLY A 190 10.34 7.02 -10.98
C GLY A 190 8.83 7.22 -11.09
N ILE A 191 8.42 7.76 -12.22
CA ILE A 191 7.01 7.85 -12.63
C ILE A 191 6.89 7.18 -14.00
N TYR A 192 5.95 6.27 -14.11
CA TYR A 192 5.64 5.52 -15.33
C TYR A 192 4.31 6.00 -15.86
N PHE A 193 4.28 6.52 -17.06
CA PHE A 193 3.06 6.96 -17.72
C PHE A 193 2.43 5.79 -18.48
N GLY A 194 1.15 5.55 -18.26
CA GLY A 194 0.41 4.53 -18.99
C GLY A 194 0.38 4.80 -20.48
N VAL A 195 0.27 3.75 -21.29
CA VAL A 195 0.30 3.80 -22.77
C VAL A 195 -0.69 4.83 -23.34
N ASN A 196 -1.83 5.00 -22.67
CA ASN A 196 -2.93 5.87 -23.13
C ASN A 196 -3.05 7.15 -22.27
N MET A 197 -2.05 7.50 -21.47
CA MET A 197 -2.12 8.69 -20.62
C MET A 197 -2.11 9.96 -21.49
N PRO A 198 -3.01 10.94 -21.20
CA PRO A 198 -3.05 12.20 -21.92
C PRO A 198 -1.73 12.97 -21.82
N GLU A 199 -1.26 13.52 -22.96
CA GLU A 199 0.02 14.23 -23.03
C GLU A 199 0.07 15.46 -22.11
N GLU A 200 -1.03 16.20 -22.02
CA GLU A 200 -1.14 17.35 -21.12
C GLU A 200 -0.88 16.97 -19.66
N GLN A 201 -1.41 15.84 -19.21
CA GLN A 201 -1.18 15.35 -17.83
C GLN A 201 0.26 14.91 -17.61
N LYS A 202 0.90 14.26 -18.63
CA LYS A 202 2.33 13.90 -18.55
C LYS A 202 3.18 15.15 -18.38
N LEU A 203 3.00 16.17 -19.25
CA LEU A 203 3.74 17.43 -19.19
C LEU A 203 3.52 18.15 -17.85
N LYS A 204 2.28 18.24 -17.38
CA LYS A 204 1.96 18.86 -16.08
C LYS A 204 2.68 18.15 -14.93
N MET A 205 2.76 16.81 -14.96
CA MET A 205 3.45 16.04 -13.92
C MET A 205 4.96 16.26 -13.98
N ILE A 206 5.58 16.22 -15.15
CA ILE A 206 7.00 16.49 -15.35
C ILE A 206 7.36 17.87 -14.83
N GLU A 207 6.64 18.91 -15.26
CA GLU A 207 6.89 20.30 -14.80
C GLU A 207 6.70 20.49 -13.29
N THR A 208 5.67 19.85 -12.71
CA THR A 208 5.40 19.99 -11.27
C THR A 208 6.46 19.31 -10.41
N LEU A 209 7.02 18.20 -10.89
CA LEU A 209 8.00 17.40 -10.15
C LEU A 209 9.45 17.66 -10.59
N LYS A 210 9.65 18.71 -11.39
CA LYS A 210 10.93 19.20 -11.85
C LYS A 210 11.92 19.39 -10.69
N GLY A 211 13.18 19.00 -10.87
CA GLY A 211 14.24 19.18 -9.88
C GLY A 211 14.26 18.18 -8.73
N ARG A 212 13.38 17.17 -8.73
CA ARG A 212 13.31 16.17 -7.65
C ARG A 212 14.17 14.94 -7.86
N GLY A 213 14.90 14.84 -8.98
CA GLY A 213 15.69 13.64 -9.32
C GLY A 213 14.82 12.42 -9.63
N ILE A 214 13.57 12.63 -10.07
CA ILE A 214 12.63 11.56 -10.44
C ILE A 214 12.84 11.22 -11.91
N GLN A 215 13.02 9.93 -12.22
CA GLN A 215 13.08 9.45 -13.59
C GLN A 215 11.66 9.24 -14.16
N PHE A 216 11.39 9.77 -15.35
CA PHE A 216 10.12 9.57 -16.05
C PHE A 216 10.25 8.50 -17.11
N TYR A 217 9.20 7.68 -17.27
CA TYR A 217 9.14 6.60 -18.22
C TYR A 217 7.78 6.58 -18.93
N GLU A 218 7.77 6.22 -20.19
CA GLU A 218 6.56 5.78 -20.89
C GLU A 218 6.47 4.26 -20.86
N MET A 219 5.28 3.75 -20.64
CA MET A 219 4.98 2.34 -20.84
C MET A 219 4.69 2.09 -22.31
N ASN A 220 5.31 1.09 -22.89
CA ASN A 220 5.12 0.69 -24.27
C ASN A 220 4.78 -0.79 -24.35
N GLN A 221 3.83 -1.16 -25.23
CA GLN A 221 3.56 -2.57 -25.50
C GLN A 221 4.64 -3.15 -26.39
N ILE A 222 5.24 -4.26 -25.99
CA ILE A 222 6.20 -4.99 -26.83
C ILE A 222 5.43 -5.62 -27.99
N PRO A 223 5.79 -5.29 -29.27
CA PRO A 223 5.06 -5.76 -30.44
C PRO A 223 4.84 -7.27 -30.46
N LYS A 224 3.64 -7.70 -30.81
CA LYS A 224 3.22 -9.11 -30.90
C LYS A 224 3.24 -9.89 -29.58
N THR A 225 3.25 -9.19 -28.43
CA THR A 225 3.15 -9.79 -27.09
C THR A 225 2.10 -9.08 -26.24
N TYR A 226 1.73 -9.67 -25.11
CA TYR A 226 0.93 -9.01 -24.06
C TYR A 226 1.82 -8.34 -22.99
N LYS A 227 3.11 -8.17 -23.27
CA LYS A 227 4.07 -7.63 -22.31
C LYS A 227 4.30 -6.14 -22.53
N PHE A 228 4.62 -5.46 -21.45
CA PHE A 228 4.96 -4.05 -21.44
C PHE A 228 6.40 -3.84 -20.96
N GLU A 229 7.05 -2.85 -21.56
CA GLU A 229 8.36 -2.35 -21.16
C GLU A 229 8.28 -0.85 -20.85
N ARG A 230 9.27 -0.36 -20.12
CA ARG A 230 9.42 1.06 -19.86
C ARG A 230 10.46 1.66 -20.79
N ILE A 231 10.16 2.82 -21.35
CA ILE A 231 11.09 3.60 -22.14
C ILE A 231 11.36 4.89 -21.37
N PRO A 232 12.62 5.23 -21.06
CA PRO A 232 12.91 6.48 -20.39
C PRO A 232 12.57 7.65 -21.30
N ILE A 233 11.86 8.64 -20.75
CA ILE A 233 11.67 9.93 -21.40
C ILE A 233 12.97 10.68 -21.28
N ASN A 234 13.44 11.27 -22.39
CA ASN A 234 14.72 11.94 -22.50
C ASN A 234 15.02 12.80 -21.26
N ASP A 235 16.12 12.55 -20.76
CA ASP A 235 16.96 13.04 -19.69
C ASP A 235 16.58 14.39 -19.02
N LEU A 236 15.29 14.55 -18.73
CA LEU A 236 14.81 15.66 -17.89
C LEU A 236 15.39 15.58 -16.47
N THR A 237 15.90 14.40 -16.08
CA THR A 237 16.56 14.21 -14.79
C THR A 237 17.94 14.85 -14.75
N THR A 238 18.74 14.82 -15.83
CA THR A 238 20.05 15.46 -15.89
C THR A 238 19.93 16.97 -15.94
N GLU A 239 18.99 17.53 -16.69
CA GLU A 239 18.76 18.97 -16.73
C GLU A 239 18.34 19.54 -15.37
N PHE A 240 17.65 18.75 -14.56
CA PHE A 240 17.16 19.17 -13.25
C PHE A 240 18.03 18.70 -12.07
N TYR A 241 18.93 17.77 -12.28
CA TYR A 241 19.80 17.22 -11.25
C TYR A 241 20.75 18.28 -10.68
N ASP A 242 21.25 19.18 -11.52
CA ASP A 242 22.10 20.28 -11.06
C ASP A 242 21.31 21.35 -10.30
N TYR A 243 20.06 21.59 -10.69
CA TYR A 243 19.14 22.45 -9.94
C TYR A 243 18.84 21.87 -8.55
N PHE A 244 18.73 20.56 -8.44
CA PHE A 244 18.48 19.84 -7.19
C PHE A 244 19.66 19.92 -6.20
N LYS A 245 20.88 19.98 -6.69
CA LYS A 245 22.08 20.16 -5.86
C LYS A 245 22.15 21.54 -5.22
N ILE A 246 21.49 22.52 -5.81
CA ILE A 246 21.52 23.94 -5.36
C ILE A 246 20.49 24.22 -4.26
N ILE A 247 19.39 23.43 -4.16
CA ILE A 247 18.26 23.70 -3.25
C ILE A 247 18.23 22.89 -1.93
N PRO A 248 19.10 21.93 -1.64
CA PRO A 248 18.96 21.11 -0.42
C PRO A 248 18.95 21.92 0.89
N ASN A 249 19.44 23.17 0.88
CA ASN A 249 19.52 24.02 2.06
C ASN A 249 18.32 24.96 2.26
N GLU A 250 17.46 25.15 1.26
CA GLU A 250 16.29 26.03 1.39
C GLU A 250 15.01 25.28 1.79
N VAL A 251 14.89 24.03 1.39
CA VAL A 251 13.71 23.21 1.71
C VAL A 251 13.67 22.79 3.19
N SER A 252 14.84 22.76 3.86
CA SER A 252 14.91 22.46 5.30
C SER A 252 14.47 23.65 6.21
N LYS A 253 14.15 24.80 5.63
CA LYS A 253 13.71 26.00 6.38
C LYS A 253 12.20 26.26 6.32
N ILE A 254 11.43 25.39 5.64
CA ILE A 254 9.97 25.43 5.60
C ILE A 254 9.45 24.19 6.34
N GLY A 255 9.70 24.16 7.64
CA GLY A 255 9.16 23.22 8.60
C GLY A 255 8.41 23.98 9.66
#